data_a10e3cc2e1d0d88fdb3fa4731b69169b
#
_entry.id   a10e3cc2e1d0d88fdb3fa4731b69169b
#
_cell.length_a   1.000
_cell.length_b   1.000
_cell.length_c   1.000
_cell.angle_alpha   90.00
_cell.angle_beta   90.00
_cell.angle_gamma   90.00
#
_symmetry.space_group_name_H-M   'P 1'
#
loop_
_entity.id
_entity.type
_entity.pdbx_description
1 polymer ?
#
loop_
_entity_poly.entity_id
_entity_poly.type
_entity_poly.pdbx_seq_one_letter_code
_entity_poly.pdbx_strand_id
1 'polypeptide(L)'
;ARAMEELDQRGEAYNREIPVGIMIETPAAVMLSDILACHVDFFSIGSNDLIQYTTASDRMNERVQYLYDSCNLSVLRSIKLVCDNARARKVDVGICGETASEPRLIPLWCAMGINELSVAPALAGRTKYIINQTSKADLEPVMDAILAQGSVPAARERLDQILRELGL
;
A
#
# COMPACT_ATOMS: atom_id res chain seq x y z
N ALA A 1 2.84 -25.54 2.72
CA ALA A 1 3.27 -26.92 3.02
C ALA A 1 2.05 -27.84 3.19
N ARG A 2 1.23 -27.70 4.25
CA ARG A 2 0.14 -28.65 4.55
C ARG A 2 -0.86 -28.85 3.41
N ALA A 3 -1.33 -27.79 2.75
CA ALA A 3 -2.24 -27.91 1.59
C ALA A 3 -1.61 -28.68 0.43
N MET A 4 -0.32 -28.51 0.18
CA MET A 4 0.41 -29.25 -0.85
C MET A 4 0.51 -30.74 -0.49
N GLU A 5 0.78 -31.07 0.78
CA GLU A 5 0.81 -32.46 1.26
C GLU A 5 -0.55 -33.13 1.12
N GLU A 6 -1.65 -32.42 1.40
CA GLU A 6 -3.02 -32.92 1.23
C GLU A 6 -3.37 -33.17 -0.24
N LEU A 7 -2.95 -32.27 -1.16
CA LEU A 7 -3.15 -32.45 -2.60
C LEU A 7 -2.32 -33.61 -3.15
N ASP A 8 -1.06 -33.75 -2.69
CA ASP A 8 -0.21 -34.89 -3.06
C ASP A 8 -0.82 -36.23 -2.62
N GLN A 9 -1.39 -36.32 -1.40
CA GLN A 9 -2.08 -37.48 -0.90
C GLN A 9 -3.32 -37.86 -1.71
N ARG A 10 -4.01 -36.84 -2.28
CA ARG A 10 -5.19 -37.06 -3.15
C ARG A 10 -4.83 -37.32 -4.61
N GLY A 11 -3.56 -37.19 -4.99
CA GLY A 11 -3.11 -37.28 -6.38
C GLY A 11 -3.61 -36.15 -7.27
N GLU A 12 -3.95 -35.01 -6.66
CA GLU A 12 -4.43 -33.82 -7.37
C GLU A 12 -3.27 -32.97 -7.88
N ALA A 13 -3.34 -32.57 -9.17
CA ALA A 13 -2.32 -31.73 -9.77
C ALA A 13 -2.48 -30.27 -9.31
N TYR A 14 -1.37 -29.61 -8.96
CA TYR A 14 -1.32 -28.20 -8.58
C TYR A 14 0.01 -27.58 -9.00
N ASN A 15 0.06 -26.26 -9.06
CA ASN A 15 1.31 -25.52 -9.29
C ASN A 15 2.14 -25.49 -8.01
N ARG A 16 3.30 -26.18 -8.02
CA ARG A 16 4.22 -26.21 -6.87
C ARG A 16 5.00 -24.91 -6.65
N GLU A 17 5.07 -24.08 -7.69
CA GLU A 17 5.80 -22.82 -7.71
C GLU A 17 4.87 -21.60 -7.62
N ILE A 18 3.65 -21.80 -7.06
CA ILE A 18 2.73 -20.69 -6.87
C ILE A 18 3.34 -19.68 -5.88
N PRO A 19 3.42 -18.37 -6.25
CA PRO A 19 3.89 -17.34 -5.33
C PRO A 19 2.99 -17.25 -4.10
N VAL A 20 3.61 -17.15 -2.92
CA VAL A 20 2.91 -17.03 -1.63
C VAL A 20 3.29 -15.73 -0.95
N GLY A 21 2.32 -14.88 -0.74
CA GLY A 21 2.48 -13.60 -0.06
C GLY A 21 1.72 -13.51 1.26
N ILE A 22 1.88 -12.40 1.95
CA ILE A 22 1.15 -12.08 3.17
C ILE A 22 0.55 -10.69 3.09
N MET A 23 -0.50 -10.46 3.88
CA MET A 23 -1.09 -9.14 4.07
C MET A 23 -0.34 -8.39 5.18
N ILE A 24 0.11 -7.17 4.86
CA ILE A 24 0.68 -6.23 5.83
C ILE A 24 -0.42 -5.24 6.19
N GLU A 25 -1.07 -5.43 7.31
CA GLU A 25 -2.25 -4.64 7.71
C GLU A 25 -2.27 -4.28 9.20
N THR A 26 -1.20 -4.62 9.92
CA THR A 26 -1.05 -4.23 11.32
C THR A 26 0.27 -3.50 11.54
N PRO A 27 0.36 -2.56 12.51
CA PRO A 27 1.62 -1.90 12.85
C PRO A 27 2.74 -2.88 13.22
N ALA A 28 2.39 -4.01 13.84
CA ALA A 28 3.36 -5.06 14.18
C ALA A 28 3.98 -5.69 12.92
N ALA A 29 3.15 -5.99 11.90
CA ALA A 29 3.64 -6.53 10.63
C ALA A 29 4.51 -5.50 9.87
N VAL A 30 4.16 -4.22 9.93
CA VAL A 30 4.99 -3.13 9.38
C VAL A 30 6.37 -3.13 10.01
N MET A 31 6.45 -3.17 11.33
CA MET A 31 7.72 -3.12 12.07
C MET A 31 8.61 -4.34 11.83
N LEU A 32 8.03 -5.49 11.47
CA LEU A 32 8.73 -6.74 11.17
C LEU A 32 8.86 -7.02 9.66
N SER A 33 8.52 -6.06 8.80
CA SER A 33 8.49 -6.28 7.36
C SER A 33 9.84 -6.65 6.75
N ASP A 34 10.96 -6.24 7.34
CA ASP A 34 12.31 -6.64 6.95
C ASP A 34 12.59 -8.14 7.17
N ILE A 35 12.07 -8.69 8.27
CA ILE A 35 12.16 -10.12 8.60
C ILE A 35 11.16 -10.90 7.73
N LEU A 36 9.92 -10.43 7.64
CA LEU A 36 8.86 -11.09 6.88
C LEU A 36 9.20 -11.20 5.39
N ALA A 37 9.86 -10.18 4.82
CA ALA A 37 10.33 -10.20 3.43
C ALA A 37 11.34 -11.32 3.11
N CYS A 38 11.92 -11.97 4.12
CA CYS A 38 12.80 -13.13 3.91
C CYS A 38 12.03 -14.44 3.68
N HIS A 39 10.70 -14.44 3.88
CA HIS A 39 9.90 -15.67 3.94
C HIS A 39 8.72 -15.70 2.97
N VAL A 40 8.58 -14.67 2.13
CA VAL A 40 7.45 -14.52 1.21
C VAL A 40 7.89 -14.07 -0.17
N ASP A 41 7.03 -14.29 -1.15
CA ASP A 41 7.29 -13.88 -2.54
C ASP A 41 6.76 -12.45 -2.80
N PHE A 42 5.73 -12.01 -2.07
CA PHE A 42 5.17 -10.65 -2.19
C PHE A 42 4.48 -10.20 -0.91
N PHE A 43 4.32 -8.89 -0.77
CA PHE A 43 3.45 -8.26 0.22
C PHE A 43 2.19 -7.70 -0.44
N SER A 44 1.06 -7.80 0.26
CA SER A 44 -0.17 -7.04 -0.03
C SER A 44 -0.47 -6.14 1.15
N ILE A 45 -0.50 -4.82 0.96
CA ILE A 45 -0.82 -3.88 2.03
C ILE A 45 -2.34 -3.76 2.15
N GLY A 46 -2.89 -4.23 3.27
CA GLY A 46 -4.30 -4.06 3.63
C GLY A 46 -4.56 -2.67 4.21
N SER A 47 -4.71 -1.67 3.33
CA SER A 47 -4.70 -0.26 3.76
C SER A 47 -5.82 0.11 4.72
N ASN A 48 -7.00 -0.49 4.57
CA ASN A 48 -8.13 -0.19 5.43
C ASN A 48 -7.86 -0.59 6.90
N ASP A 49 -7.37 -1.81 7.10
CA ASP A 49 -7.06 -2.30 8.43
C ASP A 49 -5.79 -1.66 9.00
N LEU A 50 -4.79 -1.40 8.14
CA LEU A 50 -3.59 -0.67 8.57
C LEU A 50 -3.92 0.73 9.10
N ILE A 51 -4.82 1.48 8.44
CA ILE A 51 -5.29 2.78 8.95
C ILE A 51 -5.98 2.59 10.30
N GLN A 52 -6.93 1.67 10.37
CA GLN A 52 -7.71 1.42 11.57
C GLN A 52 -6.84 1.08 12.79
N TYR A 53 -5.91 0.15 12.64
CA TYR A 53 -5.05 -0.28 13.74
C TYR A 53 -3.96 0.75 14.07
N THR A 54 -3.44 1.48 13.09
CA THR A 54 -2.43 2.51 13.33
C THR A 54 -3.01 3.72 14.05
N THR A 55 -4.26 4.09 13.74
CA THR A 55 -4.93 5.24 14.35
C THR A 55 -5.79 4.86 15.54
N ALA A 56 -5.90 3.57 15.86
CA ALA A 56 -6.79 3.01 16.87
C ALA A 56 -8.25 3.48 16.69
N SER A 57 -8.70 3.63 15.44
CA SER A 57 -10.02 4.10 15.08
C SER A 57 -10.83 3.02 14.38
N ASP A 58 -12.05 2.81 14.81
CA ASP A 58 -12.99 1.93 14.12
C ASP A 58 -13.70 2.73 13.02
N ARG A 59 -13.50 2.35 11.76
CA ARG A 59 -14.11 3.00 10.58
C ARG A 59 -15.64 2.94 10.57
N MET A 60 -16.24 1.99 11.32
CA MET A 60 -17.69 1.84 11.44
C MET A 60 -18.29 2.66 12.58
N ASN A 61 -17.44 3.27 13.43
CA ASN A 61 -17.87 4.08 14.56
C ASN A 61 -17.84 5.57 14.20
N GLU A 62 -19.02 6.15 13.98
CA GLU A 62 -19.19 7.56 13.59
C GLU A 62 -18.49 8.56 14.53
N ARG A 63 -18.34 8.20 15.84
CA ARG A 63 -17.72 9.09 16.83
C ARG A 63 -16.22 9.26 16.66
N VAL A 64 -15.54 8.29 16.02
CA VAL A 64 -14.09 8.29 15.84
C VAL A 64 -13.68 8.21 14.36
N GLN A 65 -14.65 8.13 13.46
CA GLN A 65 -14.40 8.04 12.02
C GLN A 65 -13.52 9.19 11.47
N TYR A 66 -13.56 10.37 12.11
CA TYR A 66 -12.72 11.52 11.72
C TYR A 66 -11.22 11.25 11.91
N LEU A 67 -10.83 10.24 12.70
CA LEU A 67 -9.44 9.80 12.86
C LEU A 67 -9.00 8.85 11.74
N TYR A 68 -9.96 8.23 11.06
CA TYR A 68 -9.70 7.35 9.93
C TYR A 68 -9.42 8.17 8.68
N ASP A 69 -8.14 8.41 8.41
CA ASP A 69 -7.68 9.26 7.33
C ASP A 69 -6.60 8.58 6.51
N SER A 70 -6.85 8.40 5.21
CA SER A 70 -5.91 7.80 4.26
C SER A 70 -4.60 8.60 4.09
N CYS A 71 -4.63 9.89 4.37
CA CYS A 71 -3.46 10.77 4.35
C CYS A 71 -2.74 10.87 5.71
N ASN A 72 -3.10 10.03 6.68
CA ASN A 72 -2.44 10.03 7.98
C ASN A 72 -0.95 9.71 7.83
N LEU A 73 -0.08 10.63 8.32
CA LEU A 73 1.36 10.52 8.14
C LEU A 73 1.97 9.27 8.78
N SER A 74 1.40 8.76 9.89
CA SER A 74 1.87 7.51 10.50
C SER A 74 1.61 6.32 9.58
N VAL A 75 0.48 6.32 8.87
CA VAL A 75 0.13 5.29 7.88
C VAL A 75 1.02 5.40 6.64
N LEU A 76 1.17 6.60 6.09
CA LEU A 76 2.03 6.83 4.91
C LEU A 76 3.48 6.44 5.17
N ARG A 77 4.02 6.78 6.36
CA ARG A 77 5.37 6.38 6.79
C ARG A 77 5.48 4.87 7.00
N SER A 78 4.45 4.22 7.54
CA SER A 78 4.38 2.77 7.68
C SER A 78 4.46 2.07 6.32
N ILE A 79 3.68 2.53 5.34
CA ILE A 79 3.70 1.99 3.98
C ILE A 79 5.08 2.21 3.34
N LYS A 80 5.67 3.40 3.50
CA LYS A 80 7.03 3.66 3.00
C LYS A 80 8.07 2.70 3.59
N LEU A 81 8.01 2.45 4.90
CA LEU A 81 8.91 1.50 5.56
C LEU A 81 8.77 0.07 4.97
N VAL A 82 7.54 -0.39 4.76
CA VAL A 82 7.28 -1.69 4.13
C VAL A 82 7.87 -1.75 2.72
N CYS A 83 7.66 -0.70 1.90
CA CYS A 83 8.20 -0.63 0.55
C CYS A 83 9.74 -0.65 0.53
N ASP A 84 10.40 0.04 1.46
CA ASP A 84 11.86 0.06 1.55
C ASP A 84 12.42 -1.31 1.96
N ASN A 85 11.81 -1.96 2.95
CA ASN A 85 12.21 -3.30 3.40
C ASN A 85 12.00 -4.35 2.31
N ALA A 86 10.86 -4.29 1.61
CA ALA A 86 10.55 -5.16 0.47
C ALA A 86 11.55 -4.98 -0.68
N ARG A 87 11.85 -3.71 -1.03
CA ARG A 87 12.82 -3.37 -2.08
C ARG A 87 14.22 -3.92 -1.78
N ALA A 88 14.66 -3.83 -0.52
CA ALA A 88 15.94 -4.37 -0.09
C ALA A 88 16.05 -5.90 -0.28
N ARG A 89 14.93 -6.60 -0.33
CA ARG A 89 14.81 -8.05 -0.50
C ARG A 89 14.27 -8.47 -1.88
N LYS A 90 13.98 -7.50 -2.76
CA LYS A 90 13.38 -7.73 -4.09
C LYS A 90 12.02 -8.44 -4.00
N VAL A 91 11.23 -8.11 -2.98
CA VAL A 91 9.86 -8.57 -2.77
C VAL A 91 8.93 -7.54 -3.38
N ASP A 92 7.97 -8.00 -4.19
CA ASP A 92 6.95 -7.13 -4.78
C ASP A 92 5.94 -6.68 -3.73
N VAL A 93 5.43 -5.45 -3.90
CA VAL A 93 4.44 -4.85 -2.99
C VAL A 93 3.20 -4.47 -3.77
N GLY A 94 2.07 -5.06 -3.39
CA GLY A 94 0.74 -4.61 -3.78
C GLY A 94 0.07 -3.82 -2.67
N ILE A 95 -0.92 -3.00 -3.02
CA ILE A 95 -1.81 -2.34 -2.07
C ILE A 95 -3.25 -2.55 -2.46
N CYS A 96 -4.10 -2.86 -1.50
CA CYS A 96 -5.54 -2.99 -1.65
C CYS A 96 -6.28 -2.07 -0.67
N GLY A 97 -7.62 -2.11 -0.74
CA GLY A 97 -8.47 -1.22 0.02
C GLY A 97 -8.75 0.10 -0.72
N GLU A 98 -9.43 1.01 -0.05
CA GLU A 98 -9.93 2.24 -0.66
C GLU A 98 -8.81 3.17 -1.12
N THR A 99 -7.68 3.19 -0.42
CA THR A 99 -6.53 4.05 -0.73
C THR A 99 -5.85 3.68 -2.04
N ALA A 100 -5.97 2.42 -2.49
CA ALA A 100 -5.40 1.97 -3.76
C ALA A 100 -5.94 2.73 -4.97
N SER A 101 -7.18 3.22 -4.89
CA SER A 101 -7.85 3.98 -5.95
C SER A 101 -8.05 5.47 -5.63
N GLU A 102 -7.56 5.94 -4.48
CA GLU A 102 -7.66 7.36 -4.11
C GLU A 102 -6.75 8.22 -4.99
N PRO A 103 -7.29 9.12 -5.82
CA PRO A 103 -6.52 9.82 -6.85
C PRO A 103 -5.27 10.53 -6.32
N ARG A 104 -5.37 11.19 -5.15
CA ARG A 104 -4.26 11.94 -4.54
C ARG A 104 -3.11 11.06 -4.07
N LEU A 105 -3.39 9.79 -3.77
CA LEU A 105 -2.40 8.84 -3.25
C LEU A 105 -1.73 8.00 -4.35
N ILE A 106 -2.37 7.85 -5.52
CA ILE A 106 -1.81 7.06 -6.62
C ILE A 106 -0.39 7.53 -7.01
N PRO A 107 -0.12 8.84 -7.20
CA PRO A 107 1.23 9.31 -7.48
C PRO A 107 2.24 8.94 -6.38
N LEU A 108 1.82 9.01 -5.12
CA LEU A 108 2.67 8.65 -3.99
C LEU A 108 2.97 7.14 -3.96
N TRP A 109 2.00 6.30 -4.28
CA TRP A 109 2.21 4.85 -4.41
C TRP A 109 3.22 4.52 -5.52
N CYS A 110 3.13 5.20 -6.66
CA CYS A 110 4.11 5.06 -7.74
C CYS A 110 5.52 5.50 -7.28
N ALA A 111 5.63 6.62 -6.56
CA ALA A 111 6.90 7.11 -6.02
C ALA A 111 7.52 6.13 -5.02
N MET A 112 6.72 5.53 -4.14
CA MET A 112 7.16 4.51 -3.18
C MET A 112 7.58 3.20 -3.86
N GLY A 113 7.20 2.99 -5.14
CA GLY A 113 7.54 1.79 -5.91
C GLY A 113 6.61 0.61 -5.64
N ILE A 114 5.34 0.89 -5.30
CA ILE A 114 4.30 -0.13 -5.23
C ILE A 114 4.09 -0.70 -6.65
N ASN A 115 4.08 -2.03 -6.77
CA ASN A 115 4.03 -2.77 -8.03
C ASN A 115 2.59 -2.99 -8.50
N GLU A 116 1.64 -3.09 -7.57
CA GLU A 116 0.25 -3.42 -7.87
C GLU A 116 -0.73 -2.56 -7.06
N LEU A 117 -1.72 -1.97 -7.74
CA LEU A 117 -2.87 -1.31 -7.13
C LEU A 117 -4.12 -2.17 -7.37
N SER A 118 -4.60 -2.86 -6.33
CA SER A 118 -5.81 -3.68 -6.39
C SER A 118 -7.04 -2.81 -6.16
N VAL A 119 -7.77 -2.54 -7.24
CA VAL A 119 -8.89 -1.58 -7.25
C VAL A 119 -10.17 -2.21 -7.77
N ALA A 120 -11.32 -1.64 -7.43
CA ALA A 120 -12.59 -2.04 -7.99
C ALA A 120 -12.61 -1.84 -9.53
N PRO A 121 -13.22 -2.74 -10.32
CA PRO A 121 -13.22 -2.67 -11.79
C PRO A 121 -13.67 -1.32 -12.34
N ALA A 122 -14.66 -0.69 -11.73
CA ALA A 122 -15.18 0.62 -12.11
C ALA A 122 -14.15 1.75 -11.99
N LEU A 123 -13.13 1.60 -11.12
CA LEU A 123 -12.09 2.60 -10.86
C LEU A 123 -10.80 2.33 -11.66
N ALA A 124 -10.66 1.15 -12.25
CA ALA A 124 -9.42 0.73 -12.92
C ALA A 124 -8.99 1.69 -14.06
N GLY A 125 -9.95 2.16 -14.85
CA GLY A 125 -9.68 3.10 -15.95
C GLY A 125 -9.10 4.43 -15.46
N ARG A 126 -9.70 5.02 -14.42
CA ARG A 126 -9.21 6.26 -13.79
C ARG A 126 -7.85 6.07 -13.12
N THR A 127 -7.69 4.99 -12.37
CA THR A 127 -6.41 4.65 -11.71
C THR A 127 -5.29 4.53 -12.73
N LYS A 128 -5.52 3.77 -13.81
CA LYS A 128 -4.54 3.63 -14.91
C LYS A 128 -4.23 4.96 -15.59
N TYR A 129 -5.22 5.81 -15.79
CA TYR A 129 -5.01 7.14 -16.37
C TYR A 129 -4.06 7.97 -15.50
N ILE A 130 -4.28 8.03 -14.18
CA ILE A 130 -3.41 8.75 -13.24
C ILE A 130 -2.00 8.17 -13.25
N ILE A 131 -1.84 6.86 -13.19
CA ILE A 131 -0.52 6.19 -13.26
C ILE A 131 0.24 6.63 -14.51
N ASN A 132 -0.42 6.68 -15.66
CA ASN A 132 0.20 7.04 -16.92
C ASN A 132 0.64 8.53 -16.99
N GLN A 133 0.06 9.41 -16.16
CA GLN A 133 0.48 10.81 -16.03
C GLN A 133 1.60 10.98 -14.99
N THR A 134 1.93 9.92 -14.26
CA THR A 134 2.87 9.96 -13.13
C THR A 134 4.24 9.48 -13.58
N SER A 135 5.28 10.30 -13.35
CA SER A 135 6.66 9.89 -13.45
C SER A 135 7.22 9.62 -12.06
N LYS A 136 7.68 8.40 -11.82
CA LYS A 136 8.31 8.04 -10.55
C LYS A 136 9.55 8.90 -10.27
N ALA A 137 10.36 9.16 -11.29
CA ALA A 137 11.58 9.95 -11.17
C ALA A 137 11.30 11.39 -10.72
N ASP A 138 10.18 11.98 -11.16
CA ASP A 138 9.79 13.33 -10.78
C ASP A 138 9.23 13.39 -9.36
N LEU A 139 8.56 12.33 -8.91
CA LEU A 139 7.88 12.30 -7.62
C LEU A 139 8.74 11.75 -6.48
N GLU A 140 9.74 10.91 -6.76
CA GLU A 140 10.61 10.33 -5.74
C GLU A 140 11.30 11.41 -4.87
N PRO A 141 11.82 12.53 -5.41
CA PRO A 141 12.37 13.63 -4.60
C PRO A 141 11.33 14.37 -3.77
N VAL A 142 10.05 14.36 -4.18
CA VAL A 142 8.96 15.06 -3.49
C VAL A 142 8.38 14.22 -2.36
N MET A 143 8.51 12.90 -2.44
CA MET A 143 7.97 11.95 -1.46
C MET A 143 8.45 12.24 -0.03
N ASP A 144 9.74 12.46 0.15
CA ASP A 144 10.31 12.76 1.47
C ASP A 144 9.76 14.06 2.04
N ALA A 145 9.54 15.07 1.18
CA ALA A 145 8.92 16.32 1.59
C ALA A 145 7.46 16.13 2.06
N ILE A 146 6.69 15.24 1.43
CA ILE A 146 5.33 14.88 1.86
C ILE A 146 5.37 14.19 3.23
N LEU A 147 6.24 13.21 3.39
CA LEU A 147 6.36 12.42 4.61
C LEU A 147 6.95 13.21 5.79
N ALA A 148 7.66 14.33 5.52
CA ALA A 148 8.19 15.24 6.51
C ALA A 148 7.19 16.30 6.98
N GLN A 149 5.97 16.38 6.42
CA GLN A 149 4.97 17.35 6.85
C GLN A 149 4.65 17.20 8.35
N GLY A 150 4.34 18.32 8.99
CA GLY A 150 4.03 18.36 10.43
C GLY A 150 2.57 18.06 10.78
N SER A 151 1.69 17.93 9.77
CA SER A 151 0.27 17.66 9.98
C SER A 151 -0.38 16.98 8.79
N VAL A 152 -1.48 16.27 9.03
CA VAL A 152 -2.27 15.62 7.99
C VAL A 152 -2.86 16.62 6.97
N PRO A 153 -3.41 17.78 7.40
CA PRO A 153 -3.87 18.78 6.44
C PRO A 153 -2.77 19.28 5.50
N ALA A 154 -1.55 19.54 6.00
CA ALA A 154 -0.42 19.97 5.19
C ALA A 154 0.02 18.89 4.18
N ALA A 155 0.06 17.62 4.61
CA ALA A 155 0.35 16.49 3.71
C ALA A 155 -0.70 16.38 2.61
N ARG A 156 -1.98 16.49 2.95
CA ARG A 156 -3.10 16.45 2.00
C ARG A 156 -3.02 17.59 0.99
N GLU A 157 -2.76 18.80 1.44
CA GLU A 157 -2.62 19.97 0.54
C GLU A 157 -1.47 19.77 -0.45
N ARG A 158 -0.34 19.23 0.01
CA ARG A 158 0.80 18.92 -0.88
C ARG A 158 0.45 17.85 -1.90
N LEU A 159 -0.28 16.80 -1.51
CA LEU A 159 -0.76 15.76 -2.42
C LEU A 159 -1.74 16.34 -3.46
N ASP A 160 -2.68 17.19 -3.04
CA ASP A 160 -3.62 17.86 -3.94
C ASP A 160 -2.89 18.82 -4.92
N GLN A 161 -1.81 19.44 -4.49
CA GLN A 161 -0.97 20.27 -5.35
C GLN A 161 -0.31 19.43 -6.46
N ILE A 162 0.21 18.25 -6.11
CA ILE A 162 0.79 17.32 -7.10
C ILE A 162 -0.23 16.93 -8.17
N LEU A 163 -1.48 16.62 -7.77
CA LEU A 163 -2.53 16.31 -8.76
C LEU A 163 -2.73 17.50 -9.72
N ARG A 164 -2.81 18.72 -9.20
CA ARG A 164 -2.94 19.91 -10.06
C ARG A 164 -1.75 20.10 -11.00
N GLU A 165 -0.51 19.86 -10.52
CA GLU A 165 0.71 19.93 -11.34
C GLU A 165 0.71 18.85 -12.45
N LEU A 166 0.07 17.71 -12.23
CA LEU A 166 -0.13 16.65 -13.22
C LEU A 166 -1.32 16.91 -14.16
N GLY A 167 -2.10 17.97 -13.94
CA GLY A 167 -3.29 18.27 -14.74
C GLY A 167 -4.49 17.37 -14.42
N LEU A 168 -4.60 16.86 -13.18
CA LEU A 168 -5.58 15.89 -12.71
C LEU A 168 -6.57 16.49 -11.71
#